data_dfc57846e09e91680fbaa0def0822ebb
#
_entry.id   dfc57846e09e91680fbaa0def0822ebb
#
_cell.length_a   1.000
_cell.length_b   1.000
_cell.length_c   1.000
_cell.angle_alpha   90.00
_cell.angle_beta   90.00
_cell.angle_gamma   90.00
#
_symmetry.space_group_name_H-M   'P 1'
#
loop_
_entity.id
_entity.type
_entity.pdbx_description
1 polymer ?
#
loop_
_entity_poly.entity_id
_entity_poly.type
_entity_poly.pdbx_seq_one_letter_code
_entity_poly.pdbx_strand_id
1 'polypeptide(L)'
;MSEMLEYPALRSLLLEHSRPVETETVSLDESRGRVLAEDRKARFPIPDFPKSPYDGYAFRAADTAGASREHPVTLAIVEEIPAGSFPTKSVTAGTAAKILTGAPIPEGADAVIPFEKTEFTEGTVTLFAPMRAGDNLIRIGEDVDADTVLAR
;
A
#
# COMPACT_ATOMS: atom_id res chain seq x y z
N MET A 1 26.77 20.74 50.51
CA MET A 1 25.41 20.60 49.97
C MET A 1 25.57 20.15 48.54
N SER A 2 25.16 18.92 48.19
CA SER A 2 25.17 18.47 46.79
C SER A 2 24.04 19.22 46.06
N GLU A 3 24.42 19.95 45.04
CA GLU A 3 23.46 20.62 44.17
C GLU A 3 22.65 19.55 43.43
N MET A 4 21.33 19.53 43.58
CA MET A 4 20.46 18.61 42.82
C MET A 4 20.36 19.12 41.38
N LEU A 5 20.76 18.26 40.45
CA LEU A 5 20.61 18.56 39.03
C LEU A 5 19.17 18.36 38.60
N GLU A 6 18.63 19.32 37.86
CA GLU A 6 17.35 19.17 37.15
C GLU A 6 17.43 18.08 36.08
N TYR A 7 16.32 17.38 35.85
CA TYR A 7 16.28 16.24 34.91
C TYR A 7 16.86 16.53 33.50
N PRO A 8 16.58 17.69 32.85
CA PRO A 8 17.20 18.00 31.56
C PRO A 8 18.72 18.09 31.62
N ALA A 9 19.26 18.71 32.67
CA ALA A 9 20.71 18.84 32.85
C ALA A 9 21.38 17.47 33.12
N LEU A 10 20.76 16.65 33.97
CA LEU A 10 21.24 15.30 34.23
C LEU A 10 21.23 14.44 32.94
N ARG A 11 20.15 14.51 32.15
CA ARG A 11 20.05 13.78 30.87
C ARG A 11 21.16 14.20 29.89
N SER A 12 21.41 15.50 29.76
CA SER A 12 22.48 16.01 28.89
C SER A 12 23.84 15.51 29.35
N LEU A 13 24.13 15.58 30.64
CA LEU A 13 25.37 15.09 31.24
C LEU A 13 25.59 13.59 30.98
N LEU A 14 24.55 12.77 31.14
CA LEU A 14 24.62 11.34 30.87
C LEU A 14 24.91 11.05 29.38
N LEU A 15 24.27 11.78 28.45
CA LEU A 15 24.51 11.64 27.03
C LEU A 15 25.93 12.07 26.63
N GLU A 16 26.47 13.15 27.19
CA GLU A 16 27.84 13.61 26.96
C GLU A 16 28.89 12.58 27.38
N HIS A 17 28.61 11.83 28.46
CA HIS A 17 29.52 10.80 28.98
C HIS A 17 29.25 9.40 28.42
N SER A 18 28.15 9.20 27.66
CA SER A 18 27.87 7.96 27.01
C SER A 18 28.80 7.75 25.80
N ARG A 19 29.22 6.53 25.59
CA ARG A 19 29.97 6.13 24.40
C ARG A 19 29.36 4.86 23.84
N PRO A 20 29.26 4.74 22.50
CA PRO A 20 28.88 3.48 21.87
C PRO A 20 29.88 2.39 22.30
N VAL A 21 29.37 1.19 22.53
CA VAL A 21 30.19 -0.01 22.71
C VAL A 21 30.57 -0.58 21.33
N GLU A 22 31.45 -1.59 21.32
CA GLU A 22 31.77 -2.30 20.09
C GLU A 22 30.55 -2.93 19.47
N THR A 23 30.52 -3.00 18.14
CA THR A 23 29.41 -3.58 17.37
C THR A 23 29.73 -5.01 16.95
N GLU A 24 28.72 -5.85 16.90
CA GLU A 24 28.83 -7.24 16.43
C GLU A 24 27.68 -7.56 15.48
N THR A 25 27.89 -8.53 14.61
CA THR A 25 26.83 -9.06 13.75
C THR A 25 26.26 -10.33 14.39
N VAL A 26 24.95 -10.31 14.60
CA VAL A 26 24.21 -11.43 15.19
C VAL A 26 23.06 -11.86 14.30
N SER A 27 22.56 -13.08 14.47
CA SER A 27 21.33 -13.51 13.80
C SER A 27 20.12 -12.72 14.29
N LEU A 28 19.03 -12.72 13.51
CA LEU A 28 17.78 -12.02 13.90
C LEU A 28 17.23 -12.56 15.23
N ASP A 29 17.31 -13.88 15.45
CA ASP A 29 16.82 -14.51 16.69
C ASP A 29 17.65 -14.09 17.93
N GLU A 30 18.94 -13.80 17.76
CA GLU A 30 19.82 -13.34 18.81
C GLU A 30 19.79 -11.81 19.00
N SER A 31 19.12 -11.08 18.13
CA SER A 31 19.03 -9.61 18.16
C SER A 31 18.12 -9.06 19.26
N ARG A 32 17.30 -9.89 19.86
CA ARG A 32 16.34 -9.47 20.90
C ARG A 32 17.07 -8.87 22.11
N GLY A 33 16.69 -7.65 22.49
CA GLY A 33 17.31 -6.91 23.59
C GLY A 33 18.62 -6.22 23.23
N ARG A 34 19.04 -6.27 21.96
CA ARG A 34 20.20 -5.53 21.43
C ARG A 34 19.79 -4.14 20.96
N VAL A 35 20.78 -3.25 20.87
CA VAL A 35 20.62 -1.90 20.32
C VAL A 35 21.20 -1.88 18.92
N LEU A 36 20.48 -1.28 17.99
CA LEU A 36 20.97 -1.13 16.61
C LEU A 36 22.25 -0.26 16.61
N ALA A 37 23.27 -0.73 15.89
CA ALA A 37 24.52 0.00 15.72
C ALA A 37 24.42 1.12 14.68
N GLU A 38 23.45 1.02 13.78
CA GLU A 38 23.21 1.97 12.68
C GLU A 38 21.73 2.02 12.31
N ASP A 39 21.30 3.13 11.73
CA ASP A 39 19.94 3.29 11.24
C ASP A 39 19.60 2.21 10.20
N ARG A 40 18.43 1.63 10.33
CA ARG A 40 17.88 0.69 9.34
C ARG A 40 16.90 1.41 8.44
N LYS A 41 17.14 1.32 7.15
CA LYS A 41 16.32 1.95 6.10
C LYS A 41 15.56 0.91 5.30
N ALA A 42 14.40 1.30 4.79
CA ALA A 42 13.66 0.51 3.82
C ALA A 42 14.49 0.36 2.54
N ARG A 43 14.68 -0.88 2.07
CA ARG A 43 15.43 -1.15 0.85
C ARG A 43 14.61 -0.93 -0.42
N PHE A 44 13.30 -1.01 -0.29
CA PHE A 44 12.31 -0.85 -1.36
C PHE A 44 11.05 -0.21 -0.76
N PRO A 45 10.20 0.42 -1.58
CA PRO A 45 8.94 1.00 -1.11
C PRO A 45 7.96 -0.09 -0.65
N ILE A 46 7.07 0.23 0.28
CA ILE A 46 6.01 -0.66 0.77
C ILE A 46 4.67 0.04 0.57
N PRO A 47 3.76 -0.57 -0.20
CA PRO A 47 3.97 -1.72 -1.09
C PRO A 47 4.90 -1.38 -2.27
N ASP A 48 5.46 -2.40 -2.92
CA ASP A 48 6.35 -2.29 -4.07
C ASP A 48 5.61 -2.32 -5.43
N PHE A 49 4.29 -2.55 -5.41
CA PHE A 49 3.38 -2.45 -6.55
C PHE A 49 2.04 -1.83 -6.13
N PRO A 50 1.29 -1.21 -7.06
CA PRO A 50 -0.04 -0.71 -6.76
C PRO A 50 -1.00 -1.87 -6.55
N LYS A 51 -1.82 -1.83 -5.48
CA LYS A 51 -2.72 -2.92 -5.10
C LYS A 51 -4.12 -2.44 -4.74
N SER A 52 -5.09 -3.36 -4.79
CA SER A 52 -6.47 -3.08 -4.40
C SER A 52 -6.64 -3.11 -2.87
N PRO A 53 -7.27 -2.10 -2.26
CA PRO A 53 -7.71 -2.16 -0.87
C PRO A 53 -9.02 -2.93 -0.67
N TYR A 54 -9.72 -3.31 -1.74
CA TYR A 54 -11.04 -3.92 -1.71
C TYR A 54 -11.15 -5.13 -2.61
N ASP A 55 -12.08 -6.01 -2.27
CA ASP A 55 -12.65 -6.98 -3.19
C ASP A 55 -13.60 -6.24 -4.13
N GLY A 56 -13.38 -6.32 -5.43
CA GLY A 56 -14.12 -5.49 -6.38
C GLY A 56 -13.69 -5.68 -7.82
N TYR A 57 -13.76 -4.59 -8.57
CA TYR A 57 -13.42 -4.56 -9.99
C TYR A 57 -12.44 -3.43 -10.27
N ALA A 58 -11.32 -3.75 -10.93
CA ALA A 58 -10.35 -2.80 -11.46
C ALA A 58 -10.67 -2.49 -12.92
N PHE A 59 -10.72 -1.21 -13.28
CA PHE A 59 -11.10 -0.74 -14.62
C PHE A 59 -10.50 0.64 -14.91
N ARG A 60 -10.76 1.14 -16.11
CA ARG A 60 -10.35 2.49 -16.50
C ARG A 60 -11.43 3.49 -16.05
N ALA A 61 -11.09 4.44 -15.21
CA ALA A 61 -12.01 5.47 -14.74
C ALA A 61 -12.71 6.23 -15.90
N ALA A 62 -11.97 6.46 -16.98
CA ALA A 62 -12.51 7.12 -18.17
C ALA A 62 -13.74 6.41 -18.78
N ASP A 63 -13.84 5.09 -18.64
CA ASP A 63 -14.96 4.31 -19.16
C ASP A 63 -16.26 4.56 -18.37
N THR A 64 -16.17 5.15 -17.18
CA THR A 64 -17.33 5.48 -16.34
C THR A 64 -17.83 6.91 -16.51
N ALA A 65 -17.25 7.69 -17.44
CA ALA A 65 -17.67 9.06 -17.70
C ALA A 65 -19.16 9.10 -18.07
N GLY A 66 -19.94 9.85 -17.29
CA GLY A 66 -21.40 9.95 -17.50
C GLY A 66 -22.23 8.80 -16.92
N ALA A 67 -21.61 7.83 -16.23
CA ALA A 67 -22.35 6.77 -15.54
C ALA A 67 -23.32 7.34 -14.50
N SER A 68 -24.54 6.85 -14.49
CA SER A 68 -25.57 7.19 -13.49
C SER A 68 -26.52 6.01 -13.31
N ARG A 69 -27.46 6.10 -12.37
CA ARG A 69 -28.48 5.07 -12.20
C ARG A 69 -29.41 4.96 -13.40
N GLU A 70 -29.62 6.04 -14.16
CA GLU A 70 -30.45 6.09 -15.37
C GLU A 70 -29.65 5.67 -16.61
N HIS A 71 -28.32 5.88 -16.57
CA HIS A 71 -27.39 5.51 -17.65
C HIS A 71 -26.21 4.73 -17.08
N PRO A 72 -26.41 3.49 -16.65
CA PRO A 72 -25.34 2.67 -16.10
C PRO A 72 -24.32 2.28 -17.18
N VAL A 73 -23.08 2.09 -16.77
CA VAL A 73 -22.02 1.58 -17.64
C VAL A 73 -21.75 0.12 -17.31
N THR A 74 -21.75 -0.73 -18.32
CA THR A 74 -21.45 -2.17 -18.18
C THR A 74 -20.11 -2.46 -18.84
N LEU A 75 -19.21 -3.11 -18.09
CA LEU A 75 -17.88 -3.52 -18.52
C LEU A 75 -17.78 -5.05 -18.56
N ALA A 76 -17.07 -5.58 -19.56
CA ALA A 76 -16.81 -7.02 -19.65
C ALA A 76 -15.68 -7.43 -18.69
N ILE A 77 -15.87 -8.50 -17.94
CA ILE A 77 -14.84 -9.04 -17.04
C ILE A 77 -13.86 -9.90 -17.85
N VAL A 78 -12.57 -9.54 -17.88
CA VAL A 78 -11.56 -10.24 -18.67
C VAL A 78 -10.79 -11.30 -17.89
N GLU A 79 -10.66 -11.12 -16.57
CA GLU A 79 -10.04 -12.10 -15.66
C GLU A 79 -10.44 -11.85 -14.21
N GLU A 80 -10.11 -12.82 -13.34
CA GLU A 80 -10.17 -12.69 -11.88
C GLU A 80 -8.73 -12.75 -11.31
N ILE A 81 -8.37 -11.79 -10.45
CA ILE A 81 -7.03 -11.65 -9.87
C ILE A 81 -7.14 -11.88 -8.36
N PRO A 82 -6.89 -13.10 -7.86
CA PRO A 82 -6.87 -13.39 -6.44
C PRO A 82 -5.62 -12.81 -5.76
N ALA A 83 -5.67 -12.63 -4.45
CA ALA A 83 -4.50 -12.25 -3.65
C ALA A 83 -3.35 -13.24 -3.87
N GLY A 84 -2.13 -12.71 -4.02
CA GLY A 84 -0.94 -13.51 -4.28
C GLY A 84 -0.72 -13.93 -5.74
N SER A 85 -1.62 -13.53 -6.64
CA SER A 85 -1.48 -13.74 -8.09
C SER A 85 -1.19 -12.42 -8.79
N PHE A 86 -0.48 -12.49 -9.93
CA PHE A 86 -0.28 -11.34 -10.81
C PHE A 86 -1.27 -11.37 -11.97
N PRO A 87 -1.73 -10.17 -12.44
CA PRO A 87 -2.58 -10.06 -13.63
C PRO A 87 -1.87 -10.68 -14.85
N THR A 88 -2.65 -11.36 -15.69
CA THR A 88 -2.18 -11.92 -16.97
C THR A 88 -2.72 -11.17 -18.16
N LYS A 89 -3.75 -10.34 -17.96
CA LYS A 89 -4.40 -9.53 -19.00
C LYS A 89 -4.38 -8.07 -18.65
N SER A 90 -4.28 -7.21 -19.67
CA SER A 90 -4.44 -5.77 -19.52
C SER A 90 -5.94 -5.40 -19.61
N VAL A 91 -6.32 -4.38 -18.86
CA VAL A 91 -7.64 -3.76 -18.93
C VAL A 91 -7.64 -2.72 -20.04
N THR A 92 -8.61 -2.82 -20.95
CA THR A 92 -8.80 -1.92 -22.09
C THR A 92 -10.15 -1.22 -22.01
N ALA A 93 -10.47 -0.37 -22.98
CA ALA A 93 -11.77 0.31 -23.03
C ALA A 93 -12.94 -0.71 -23.02
N GLY A 94 -13.92 -0.47 -22.15
CA GLY A 94 -15.09 -1.34 -21.98
C GLY A 94 -14.83 -2.65 -21.22
N THR A 95 -13.65 -2.81 -20.58
CA THR A 95 -13.33 -4.02 -19.82
C THR A 95 -12.96 -3.72 -18.38
N ALA A 96 -13.07 -4.73 -17.51
CA ALA A 96 -12.68 -4.71 -16.11
C ALA A 96 -12.04 -6.05 -15.72
N ALA A 97 -11.24 -6.06 -14.67
CA ALA A 97 -10.79 -7.28 -14.02
C ALA A 97 -11.45 -7.38 -12.65
N LYS A 98 -11.97 -8.55 -12.29
CA LYS A 98 -12.37 -8.86 -10.92
C LYS A 98 -11.12 -8.98 -10.08
N ILE A 99 -11.04 -8.24 -8.99
CA ILE A 99 -9.82 -8.13 -8.16
C ILE A 99 -10.14 -8.33 -6.69
N LEU A 100 -9.28 -9.04 -5.98
CA LEU A 100 -9.40 -9.23 -4.54
C LEU A 100 -8.42 -8.33 -3.78
N THR A 101 -8.74 -8.06 -2.53
CA THR A 101 -7.93 -7.24 -1.61
C THR A 101 -6.48 -7.71 -1.59
N GLY A 102 -5.56 -6.77 -1.76
CA GLY A 102 -4.12 -7.03 -1.79
C GLY A 102 -3.57 -7.48 -3.15
N ALA A 103 -4.42 -7.79 -4.13
CA ALA A 103 -3.98 -8.16 -5.48
C ALA A 103 -3.45 -6.93 -6.25
N PRO A 104 -2.44 -7.13 -7.12
CA PRO A 104 -1.88 -6.04 -7.93
C PRO A 104 -2.88 -5.53 -8.97
N ILE A 105 -2.87 -4.22 -9.19
CA ILE A 105 -3.71 -3.57 -10.20
C ILE A 105 -3.22 -3.97 -11.60
N PRO A 106 -4.10 -4.48 -12.48
CA PRO A 106 -3.71 -4.84 -13.84
C PRO A 106 -3.35 -3.61 -14.66
N GLU A 107 -2.47 -3.81 -15.64
CA GLU A 107 -2.12 -2.78 -16.61
C GLU A 107 -3.38 -2.21 -17.29
N GLY A 108 -3.43 -0.90 -17.45
CA GLY A 108 -4.55 -0.18 -18.05
C GLY A 108 -5.68 0.18 -17.11
N ALA A 109 -5.78 -0.45 -15.92
CA ALA A 109 -6.72 -0.04 -14.89
C ALA A 109 -6.13 1.09 -14.03
N ASP A 110 -6.97 2.05 -13.66
CA ASP A 110 -6.59 3.21 -12.84
C ASP A 110 -7.61 3.54 -11.74
N ALA A 111 -8.63 2.69 -11.55
CA ALA A 111 -9.60 2.78 -10.47
C ALA A 111 -10.10 1.41 -10.05
N VAL A 112 -10.54 1.29 -8.78
CA VAL A 112 -11.20 0.10 -8.24
C VAL A 112 -12.53 0.48 -7.61
N ILE A 113 -13.57 -0.32 -7.83
CA ILE A 113 -14.87 -0.20 -7.18
C ILE A 113 -15.15 -1.45 -6.35
N PRO A 114 -15.56 -1.34 -5.07
CA PRO A 114 -15.97 -2.48 -4.25
C PRO A 114 -17.19 -3.20 -4.83
N PHE A 115 -17.32 -4.51 -4.61
CA PHE A 115 -18.45 -5.31 -5.08
C PHE A 115 -19.80 -4.72 -4.67
N GLU A 116 -19.90 -4.22 -3.44
CA GLU A 116 -21.14 -3.72 -2.85
C GLU A 116 -21.72 -2.50 -3.56
N LYS A 117 -20.91 -1.82 -4.38
CA LYS A 117 -21.30 -0.64 -5.15
C LYS A 117 -21.64 -0.95 -6.61
N THR A 118 -21.70 -2.22 -6.98
CA THR A 118 -21.90 -2.68 -8.36
C THR A 118 -23.02 -3.70 -8.43
N GLU A 119 -23.55 -3.89 -9.64
CA GLU A 119 -24.28 -5.10 -10.03
C GLU A 119 -23.40 -5.89 -10.97
N PHE A 120 -23.41 -7.22 -10.87
CA PHE A 120 -22.53 -8.04 -11.69
C PHE A 120 -23.16 -9.39 -12.06
N THR A 121 -22.66 -9.95 -13.14
CA THR A 121 -22.90 -11.32 -13.60
C THR A 121 -21.55 -12.06 -13.62
N GLU A 122 -21.55 -13.30 -14.10
CA GLU A 122 -20.29 -14.05 -14.29
C GLU A 122 -19.32 -13.36 -15.27
N GLY A 123 -19.81 -12.64 -16.27
CA GLY A 123 -19.01 -12.04 -17.34
C GLY A 123 -19.01 -10.51 -17.40
N THR A 124 -19.81 -9.83 -16.60
CA THR A 124 -19.93 -8.37 -16.66
C THR A 124 -20.10 -7.73 -15.29
N VAL A 125 -19.67 -6.48 -15.17
CA VAL A 125 -19.93 -5.59 -14.03
C VAL A 125 -20.60 -4.32 -14.51
N THR A 126 -21.59 -3.84 -13.76
CA THR A 126 -22.35 -2.61 -14.03
C THR A 126 -22.09 -1.57 -12.95
N LEU A 127 -21.70 -0.38 -13.37
CA LEU A 127 -21.39 0.77 -12.53
C LEU A 127 -22.43 1.87 -12.71
N PHE A 128 -22.79 2.53 -11.60
CA PHE A 128 -23.89 3.51 -11.52
C PHE A 128 -23.41 4.93 -11.22
N ALA A 129 -22.11 5.15 -11.16
CA ALA A 129 -21.53 6.47 -10.89
C ALA A 129 -20.16 6.57 -11.57
N PRO A 130 -19.74 7.79 -11.98
CA PRO A 130 -18.41 8.02 -12.49
C PRO A 130 -17.37 7.90 -11.38
N MET A 131 -16.19 7.42 -11.73
CA MET A 131 -15.02 7.37 -10.86
C MET A 131 -13.85 8.14 -11.48
N ARG A 132 -12.88 8.49 -10.65
CA ARG A 132 -11.68 9.22 -11.05
C ARG A 132 -10.48 8.29 -11.07
N ALA A 133 -9.52 8.58 -11.93
CA ALA A 133 -8.24 7.92 -11.90
C ALA A 133 -7.56 8.07 -10.54
N GLY A 134 -7.12 6.96 -9.98
CA GLY A 134 -6.55 6.88 -8.62
C GLY A 134 -7.55 6.55 -7.52
N ASP A 135 -8.86 6.48 -7.80
CA ASP A 135 -9.84 6.13 -6.78
C ASP A 135 -9.66 4.69 -6.30
N ASN A 136 -9.59 4.52 -4.98
CA ASN A 136 -9.47 3.22 -4.31
C ASN A 136 -8.25 2.39 -4.76
N LEU A 137 -7.11 3.01 -4.92
CA LEU A 137 -5.84 2.35 -5.16
C LEU A 137 -4.87 2.63 -4.01
N ILE A 138 -4.21 1.60 -3.51
CA ILE A 138 -3.03 1.75 -2.67
C ILE A 138 -1.83 1.90 -3.61
N ARG A 139 -1.10 3.00 -3.47
CA ARG A 139 0.03 3.33 -4.36
C ARG A 139 1.33 2.71 -3.87
N ILE A 140 2.30 2.60 -4.78
CA ILE A 140 3.67 2.23 -4.42
C ILE A 140 4.20 3.20 -3.36
N GLY A 141 4.79 2.67 -2.29
CA GLY A 141 5.39 3.46 -1.22
C GLY A 141 4.41 4.16 -0.29
N GLU A 142 3.09 3.92 -0.41
CA GLU A 142 2.07 4.61 0.40
C GLU A 142 2.27 4.39 1.91
N ASP A 143 2.75 3.21 2.32
CA ASP A 143 3.06 2.92 3.72
C ASP A 143 4.48 3.39 4.09
N VAL A 144 5.46 3.10 3.23
CA VAL A 144 6.87 3.42 3.47
C VAL A 144 7.59 3.64 2.13
N ASP A 145 8.20 4.79 1.94
CA ASP A 145 9.08 5.05 0.80
C ASP A 145 10.45 4.35 0.97
N ALA A 146 11.10 4.04 -0.15
CA ALA A 146 12.49 3.58 -0.14
C ALA A 146 13.39 4.59 0.60
N ASP A 147 14.44 4.10 1.25
CA ASP A 147 15.38 4.86 2.08
C ASP A 147 14.80 5.51 3.34
N THR A 148 13.52 5.34 3.63
CA THR A 148 12.91 5.75 4.90
C THR A 148 13.59 5.03 6.06
N VAL A 149 13.97 5.79 7.11
CA VAL A 149 14.52 5.22 8.35
C VAL A 149 13.42 4.50 9.10
N LEU A 150 13.55 3.18 9.24
CA LEU A 150 12.58 2.32 9.92
C LEU A 150 12.87 2.16 11.42
N ALA A 151 14.15 2.17 11.77
CA ALA A 151 14.61 2.04 13.14
C ALA A 151 15.96 2.77 13.34
N ARG A 152 16.15 3.26 14.55
CA ARG A 152 17.35 3.97 15.01
C ARG A 152 17.86 3.36 16.31
#